data_9cffb6cca9a04c182f420ef4735e23f2
#
_entry.id   9cffb6cca9a04c182f420ef4735e23f2
#
_cell.length_a   1.000
_cell.length_b   1.000
_cell.length_c   1.000
_cell.angle_alpha   90.00
_cell.angle_beta   90.00
_cell.angle_gamma   90.00
#
_symmetry.space_group_name_H-M   'P 1'
#
loop_
_entity.id
_entity.type
_entity.pdbx_description
1 polymer ?
#
loop_
_entity_poly.entity_id
_entity_poly.type
_entity_poly.pdbx_seq_one_letter_code
_entity_poly.pdbx_strand_id
1 'polypeptide(L)'
;DGLKDAKGNPLPYDETAYIGEQDYYLPKNEDGTYKTYAAAGDDYADSLEAMRGLIPTHSVFNGAVGALTGDKALRSKVGNTVLMIHNQANRDTRPHLIGGHGNFVRESGSFTDAPATTFETWFIRGGSSGAAMYTFEQPGVYAYV
;
A
#
# COMPACT_ATOMS: atom_id res chain seq x y z
N ASP A 1 -20.54 4.23 -12.48
CA ASP A 1 -21.07 4.75 -11.22
C ASP A 1 -20.01 5.49 -10.38
N GLY A 2 -18.77 5.10 -10.34
CA GLY A 2 -17.68 5.83 -9.67
C GLY A 2 -17.81 5.96 -8.12
N LEU A 3 -16.80 6.58 -7.50
CA LEU A 3 -16.80 6.88 -6.08
C LEU A 3 -17.69 8.07 -5.76
N LYS A 4 -18.30 8.07 -4.56
CA LYS A 4 -19.20 9.12 -4.10
C LYS A 4 -18.85 9.56 -2.68
N ASP A 5 -19.15 10.80 -2.37
CA ASP A 5 -19.07 11.33 -1.00
C ASP A 5 -20.23 10.82 -0.12
N ALA A 6 -20.25 11.24 1.14
CA ALA A 6 -21.32 10.86 2.09
C ALA A 6 -22.73 11.38 1.70
N LYS A 7 -22.81 12.36 0.80
CA LYS A 7 -24.06 12.92 0.30
C LYS A 7 -24.49 12.30 -1.04
N GLY A 8 -23.69 11.38 -1.59
CA GLY A 8 -23.95 10.74 -2.87
C GLY A 8 -23.44 11.51 -4.08
N ASN A 9 -22.69 12.61 -3.90
CA ASN A 9 -22.09 13.34 -5.01
C ASN A 9 -20.88 12.57 -5.57
N PRO A 10 -20.67 12.58 -6.90
CA PRO A 10 -19.49 11.98 -7.51
C PRO A 10 -18.20 12.59 -6.97
N LEU A 11 -17.19 11.74 -6.78
CA LEU A 11 -15.83 12.14 -6.43
C LEU A 11 -14.93 11.92 -7.65
N PRO A 12 -14.73 12.96 -8.48
CA PRO A 12 -13.85 12.86 -9.64
C PRO A 12 -12.38 12.76 -9.19
N TYR A 13 -11.58 12.09 -10.01
CA TYR A 13 -10.13 12.03 -9.87
C TYR A 13 -9.47 12.06 -11.25
N ASP A 14 -8.23 12.53 -11.29
CA ASP A 14 -7.48 12.71 -12.55
C ASP A 14 -6.60 11.49 -12.83
N GLU A 15 -6.08 10.86 -11.79
CA GLU A 15 -5.11 9.77 -11.88
C GLU A 15 -5.44 8.66 -10.89
N THR A 16 -4.95 7.45 -11.18
CA THR A 16 -5.05 6.31 -10.26
C THR A 16 -3.66 5.73 -9.99
N ALA A 17 -3.33 5.56 -8.73
CA ALA A 17 -2.13 4.86 -8.27
C ALA A 17 -2.54 3.52 -7.65
N TYR A 18 -1.96 2.42 -8.16
CA TYR A 18 -2.14 1.09 -7.58
C TYR A 18 -0.92 0.75 -6.73
N ILE A 19 -1.16 0.46 -5.46
CA ILE A 19 -0.13 0.14 -4.47
C ILE A 19 -0.47 -1.22 -3.89
N GLY A 20 0.37 -2.21 -4.18
CA GLY A 20 0.26 -3.55 -3.59
C GLY A 20 1.34 -3.72 -2.54
N GLU A 21 0.97 -3.77 -1.27
CA GLU A 21 1.89 -4.03 -0.17
C GLU A 21 1.97 -5.52 0.13
N GLN A 22 3.17 -6.01 0.35
CA GLN A 22 3.43 -7.40 0.65
C GLN A 22 4.64 -7.57 1.56
N ASP A 23 4.50 -8.41 2.57
CA ASP A 23 5.59 -8.88 3.42
C ASP A 23 6.17 -10.19 2.90
N TYR A 24 7.49 -10.27 2.84
CA TYR A 24 8.22 -11.48 2.51
C TYR A 24 8.99 -11.99 3.73
N TYR A 25 9.02 -13.30 3.88
CA TYR A 25 9.71 -14.04 4.93
C TYR A 25 10.71 -15.00 4.28
N LEU A 26 11.90 -14.49 3.98
CA LEU A 26 12.93 -15.25 3.28
C LEU A 26 13.82 -15.98 4.27
N PRO A 27 13.91 -17.33 4.19
CA PRO A 27 14.80 -18.09 5.05
C PRO A 27 16.27 -17.73 4.85
N LYS A 28 17.04 -17.74 5.95
CA LYS A 28 18.46 -17.43 5.94
C LYS A 28 19.30 -18.61 6.41
N ASN A 29 20.51 -18.69 5.90
CA ASN A 29 21.57 -19.53 6.42
C ASN A 29 22.13 -18.95 7.73
N GLU A 30 22.95 -19.72 8.43
CA GLU A 30 23.60 -19.27 9.67
C GLU A 30 24.52 -18.06 9.47
N ASP A 31 25.09 -17.92 8.28
CA ASP A 31 25.93 -16.76 7.90
C ASP A 31 25.13 -15.51 7.50
N GLY A 32 23.79 -15.59 7.55
CA GLY A 32 22.88 -14.49 7.21
C GLY A 32 22.53 -14.34 5.73
N THR A 33 23.11 -15.14 4.84
CA THR A 33 22.74 -15.16 3.41
C THR A 33 21.37 -15.81 3.24
N TYR A 34 20.66 -15.46 2.16
CA TYR A 34 19.37 -16.09 1.88
C TYR A 34 19.56 -17.49 1.31
N LYS A 35 18.70 -18.43 1.76
CA LYS A 35 18.66 -19.79 1.21
C LYS A 35 18.16 -19.76 -0.23
N THR A 36 18.66 -20.70 -1.02
CA THR A 36 18.19 -20.96 -2.39
C THR A 36 17.69 -22.39 -2.49
N TYR A 37 16.68 -22.63 -3.32
CA TYR A 37 16.00 -23.92 -3.46
C TYR A 37 15.98 -24.34 -4.92
N ALA A 38 16.00 -25.63 -5.17
CA ALA A 38 16.04 -26.18 -6.52
C ALA A 38 14.69 -26.13 -7.23
N ALA A 39 13.61 -26.27 -6.47
CA ALA A 39 12.25 -26.28 -7.01
C ALA A 39 11.28 -25.52 -6.10
N ALA A 40 10.16 -25.12 -6.67
CA ALA A 40 9.08 -24.51 -5.91
C ALA A 40 8.52 -25.50 -4.88
N GLY A 41 8.37 -25.04 -3.64
CA GLY A 41 7.88 -25.83 -2.51
C GLY A 41 8.96 -26.47 -1.66
N ASP A 42 10.20 -26.57 -2.13
CA ASP A 42 11.34 -27.08 -1.34
C ASP A 42 11.59 -26.19 -0.11
N ASP A 43 11.21 -24.93 -0.18
CA ASP A 43 11.33 -23.91 0.87
C ASP A 43 10.27 -24.02 1.97
N TYR A 44 9.26 -24.87 1.84
CA TYR A 44 8.03 -24.81 2.66
C TYR A 44 8.30 -24.81 4.16
N ALA A 45 9.12 -25.77 4.66
CA ALA A 45 9.41 -25.88 6.08
C ALA A 45 10.23 -24.70 6.59
N ASP A 46 11.23 -24.27 5.84
CA ASP A 46 12.09 -23.15 6.18
C ASP A 46 11.31 -21.84 6.16
N SER A 47 10.42 -21.66 5.20
CA SER A 47 9.56 -20.48 5.10
C SER A 47 8.56 -20.40 6.26
N LEU A 48 7.96 -21.52 6.68
CA LEU A 48 7.11 -21.56 7.88
C LEU A 48 7.90 -21.18 9.14
N GLU A 49 9.13 -21.64 9.27
CA GLU A 49 9.97 -21.26 10.41
C GLU A 49 10.32 -19.76 10.38
N ALA A 50 10.66 -19.22 9.21
CA ALA A 50 10.93 -17.79 9.05
C ALA A 50 9.70 -16.92 9.37
N MET A 51 8.50 -17.41 9.10
CA MET A 51 7.22 -16.72 9.37
C MET A 51 6.80 -16.79 10.84
N ARG A 52 7.32 -17.73 11.62
CA ARG A 52 6.83 -18.00 12.99
C ARG A 52 6.88 -16.78 13.91
N GLY A 53 7.88 -15.92 13.77
CA GLY A 53 8.03 -14.70 14.54
C GLY A 53 7.22 -13.51 14.02
N LEU A 54 6.57 -13.62 12.86
CA LEU A 54 5.86 -12.54 12.17
C LEU A 54 6.70 -11.27 11.95
N ILE A 55 8.01 -11.45 11.81
CA ILE A 55 8.94 -10.35 11.49
C ILE A 55 9.39 -10.55 10.04
N PRO A 56 8.86 -9.78 9.09
CA PRO A 56 9.20 -9.94 7.69
C PRO A 56 10.66 -9.56 7.42
N THR A 57 11.29 -10.24 6.49
CA THR A 57 12.62 -9.84 5.99
C THR A 57 12.52 -8.62 5.07
N HIS A 58 11.41 -8.48 4.37
CA HIS A 58 11.11 -7.36 3.48
C HIS A 58 9.63 -7.02 3.55
N SER A 59 9.34 -5.72 3.65
CA SER A 59 8.01 -5.17 3.34
C SER A 59 8.18 -4.31 2.10
N VAL A 60 7.43 -4.58 1.05
CA VAL A 60 7.62 -3.96 -0.25
C VAL A 60 6.32 -3.46 -0.84
N PHE A 61 6.40 -2.41 -1.63
CA PHE A 61 5.34 -1.99 -2.54
C PHE A 61 5.60 -2.55 -3.94
N ASN A 62 4.55 -3.03 -4.58
CA ASN A 62 4.55 -3.53 -5.96
C ASN A 62 5.67 -4.54 -6.25
N GLY A 63 5.92 -5.43 -5.29
CA GLY A 63 6.72 -6.64 -5.46
C GLY A 63 8.24 -6.47 -5.39
N ALA A 64 8.77 -5.28 -5.12
CA ALA A 64 10.21 -5.09 -5.03
C ALA A 64 10.60 -3.94 -4.10
N VAL A 65 11.76 -4.06 -3.46
CA VAL A 65 12.37 -2.97 -2.70
C VAL A 65 12.61 -1.78 -3.65
N GLY A 66 12.12 -0.61 -3.26
CA GLY A 66 12.29 0.61 -4.04
C GLY A 66 11.49 0.67 -5.35
N ALA A 67 10.45 -0.16 -5.52
CA ALA A 67 9.67 -0.21 -6.76
C ALA A 67 9.00 1.13 -7.11
N LEU A 68 8.66 1.93 -6.10
CA LEU A 68 7.98 3.23 -6.27
C LEU A 68 8.83 4.39 -5.74
N THR A 69 10.16 4.29 -5.77
CA THR A 69 11.07 5.33 -5.24
C THR A 69 12.07 5.81 -6.28
N GLY A 70 12.68 6.95 -6.04
CA GLY A 70 13.69 7.54 -6.93
C GLY A 70 13.11 7.81 -8.32
N ASP A 71 13.77 7.33 -9.36
CA ASP A 71 13.34 7.52 -10.76
C ASP A 71 12.00 6.81 -11.07
N LYS A 72 11.62 5.83 -10.24
CA LYS A 72 10.35 5.09 -10.35
C LYS A 72 9.23 5.68 -9.49
N ALA A 73 9.49 6.77 -8.78
CA ALA A 73 8.46 7.43 -7.98
C ALA A 73 7.26 7.82 -8.83
N LEU A 74 6.08 7.65 -8.28
CA LEU A 74 4.84 8.12 -8.90
C LEU A 74 4.92 9.64 -9.06
N ARG A 75 4.38 10.14 -10.16
CA ARG A 75 4.41 11.57 -10.48
C ARG A 75 3.00 12.05 -10.73
N SER A 76 2.70 13.24 -10.22
CA SER A 76 1.43 13.92 -10.47
C SER A 76 1.68 15.43 -10.65
N LYS A 77 0.64 16.16 -10.92
CA LYS A 77 0.68 17.62 -11.07
C LYS A 77 -0.05 18.30 -9.92
N VAL A 78 0.38 19.50 -9.57
CA VAL A 78 -0.39 20.35 -8.66
C VAL A 78 -1.77 20.60 -9.25
N GLY A 79 -2.79 20.46 -8.43
CA GLY A 79 -4.20 20.53 -8.80
C GLY A 79 -4.84 19.20 -9.16
N ASN A 80 -4.05 18.15 -9.49
CA ASN A 80 -4.60 16.83 -9.76
C ASN A 80 -5.03 16.12 -8.48
N THR A 81 -6.14 15.42 -8.58
CA THR A 81 -6.61 14.46 -7.56
C THR A 81 -6.20 13.06 -7.95
N VAL A 82 -5.45 12.40 -7.09
CA VAL A 82 -5.02 11.01 -7.28
C VAL A 82 -5.86 10.09 -6.41
N LEU A 83 -6.41 9.06 -7.02
CA LEU A 83 -7.02 7.92 -6.34
C LEU A 83 -5.95 6.87 -6.08
N MET A 84 -5.55 6.70 -4.83
CA MET A 84 -4.64 5.64 -4.38
C MET A 84 -5.46 4.42 -3.98
N ILE A 85 -5.29 3.32 -4.71
CA ILE A 85 -5.89 2.02 -4.38
C ILE A 85 -4.80 1.17 -3.76
N HIS A 86 -4.98 0.84 -2.48
CA HIS A 86 -4.02 0.06 -1.72
C HIS A 86 -4.55 -1.35 -1.46
N ASN A 87 -3.79 -2.34 -1.87
CA ASN A 87 -4.07 -3.76 -1.64
C ASN A 87 -3.03 -4.32 -0.69
N GLN A 88 -3.47 -4.85 0.45
CA GLN A 88 -2.59 -5.48 1.43
C GLN A 88 -2.68 -7.00 1.31
N ALA A 89 -1.55 -7.65 1.04
CA ALA A 89 -1.54 -9.09 0.76
C ALA A 89 -1.65 -9.93 2.04
N ASN A 90 -0.91 -9.63 3.09
CA ASN A 90 -0.80 -10.57 4.22
C ASN A 90 -1.02 -10.00 5.62
N ARG A 91 -0.48 -8.86 6.00
CA ARG A 91 -0.67 -8.32 7.35
C ARG A 91 -1.41 -6.99 7.35
N ASP A 92 -1.97 -6.62 8.50
CA ASP A 92 -2.53 -5.30 8.69
C ASP A 92 -1.48 -4.22 8.45
N THR A 93 -1.88 -3.14 7.81
CA THR A 93 -1.02 -2.00 7.53
C THR A 93 -1.72 -0.69 7.87
N ARG A 94 -0.93 0.36 7.96
CA ARG A 94 -1.41 1.70 8.26
C ARG A 94 -0.74 2.70 7.33
N PRO A 95 -1.18 2.77 6.07
CA PRO A 95 -0.64 3.73 5.15
C PRO A 95 -0.75 5.15 5.67
N HIS A 96 0.32 5.90 5.48
CA HIS A 96 0.43 7.28 5.90
C HIS A 96 0.96 8.15 4.76
N LEU A 97 0.27 9.25 4.48
CA LEU A 97 0.70 10.22 3.48
C LEU A 97 1.42 11.38 4.16
N ILE A 98 2.75 11.40 4.03
CA ILE A 98 3.56 12.51 4.51
C ILE A 98 3.47 13.65 3.50
N GLY A 99 3.02 14.81 3.96
CA GLY A 99 2.85 16.01 3.14
C GLY A 99 1.39 16.40 2.88
N GLY A 100 0.44 15.57 3.31
CA GLY A 100 -0.99 15.87 3.18
C GLY A 100 -1.87 14.87 3.89
N HIS A 101 -3.15 15.18 3.96
CA HIS A 101 -4.17 14.26 4.52
C HIS A 101 -5.08 13.79 3.39
N GLY A 102 -5.42 12.51 3.38
CA GLY A 102 -6.39 11.97 2.42
C GLY A 102 -7.70 12.74 2.50
N ASN A 103 -8.11 13.37 1.42
CA ASN A 103 -9.35 14.14 1.36
C ASN A 103 -10.55 13.24 1.60
N PHE A 104 -10.52 12.03 1.01
CA PHE A 104 -11.53 10.99 1.18
C PHE A 104 -10.83 9.64 1.33
N VAL A 105 -11.16 8.90 2.38
CA VAL A 105 -10.53 7.62 2.71
C VAL A 105 -11.57 6.54 2.95
N ARG A 106 -11.34 5.35 2.39
CA ARG A 106 -12.14 4.15 2.55
C ARG A 106 -11.24 2.99 3.00
N GLU A 107 -11.31 2.65 4.27
CA GLU A 107 -10.43 1.65 4.90
C GLU A 107 -10.93 0.21 4.71
N SER A 108 -12.24 0.02 4.56
CA SER A 108 -12.88 -1.29 4.72
C SER A 108 -12.94 -2.14 3.46
N GLY A 109 -12.44 -1.65 2.32
CA GLY A 109 -12.60 -2.30 1.02
C GLY A 109 -14.00 -2.17 0.42
N SER A 110 -14.93 -1.54 1.13
CA SER A 110 -16.27 -1.21 0.61
C SER A 110 -16.24 0.21 0.02
N PHE A 111 -16.45 0.30 -1.28
CA PHE A 111 -16.49 1.60 -1.98
C PHE A 111 -17.90 2.19 -2.06
N THR A 112 -18.87 1.52 -1.46
CA THR A 112 -20.24 2.02 -1.31
C THR A 112 -20.50 2.75 0.00
N ASP A 113 -19.65 2.52 1.01
CA ASP A 113 -19.74 3.21 2.29
C ASP A 113 -19.35 4.68 2.15
N ALA A 114 -19.83 5.52 3.04
CA ALA A 114 -19.40 6.91 3.11
C ALA A 114 -17.90 6.97 3.45
N PRO A 115 -17.10 7.77 2.73
CA PRO A 115 -15.69 7.92 3.05
C PRO A 115 -15.49 8.71 4.34
N ALA A 116 -14.44 8.37 5.10
CA ALA A 116 -13.86 9.27 6.09
C ALA A 116 -13.17 10.44 5.39
N THR A 117 -12.95 11.54 6.09
CA THR A 117 -12.29 12.73 5.53
C THR A 117 -11.12 13.17 6.39
N THR A 118 -10.11 13.75 5.77
CA THR A 118 -8.95 14.38 6.43
C THR A 118 -8.11 13.44 7.29
N PHE A 119 -8.04 12.16 6.92
CA PHE A 119 -7.14 11.21 7.59
C PHE A 119 -5.70 11.37 7.08
N GLU A 120 -4.75 11.45 7.99
CA GLU A 120 -3.33 11.37 7.66
C GLU A 120 -2.83 9.91 7.57
N THR A 121 -3.44 9.03 8.36
CA THR A 121 -3.15 7.60 8.44
C THR A 121 -4.45 6.82 8.42
N TRP A 122 -4.50 5.71 7.71
CA TRP A 122 -5.69 4.85 7.63
C TRP A 122 -5.34 3.39 7.79
N PHE A 123 -6.29 2.59 8.21
CA PHE A 123 -6.09 1.19 8.51
C PHE A 123 -6.59 0.30 7.38
N ILE A 124 -5.72 -0.58 6.88
CA ILE A 124 -6.10 -1.62 5.91
C ILE A 124 -5.80 -2.98 6.50
N ARG A 125 -6.81 -3.81 6.60
CA ARG A 125 -6.70 -5.17 7.11
C ARG A 125 -5.90 -6.04 6.14
N GLY A 126 -5.14 -6.99 6.68
CA GLY A 126 -4.46 -8.01 5.89
C GLY A 126 -5.43 -8.75 4.97
N GLY A 127 -5.06 -8.95 3.71
CA GLY A 127 -5.91 -9.56 2.70
C GLY A 127 -7.06 -8.67 2.20
N SER A 128 -7.03 -7.37 2.50
CA SER A 128 -8.07 -6.41 2.12
C SER A 128 -7.51 -5.29 1.24
N SER A 129 -8.41 -4.46 0.74
CA SER A 129 -8.08 -3.27 -0.04
C SER A 129 -8.71 -2.03 0.58
N GLY A 130 -8.08 -0.90 0.39
CA GLY A 130 -8.62 0.41 0.72
C GLY A 130 -8.37 1.40 -0.40
N ALA A 131 -8.95 2.58 -0.27
CA ALA A 131 -8.69 3.67 -1.20
C ALA A 131 -8.60 5.00 -0.47
N ALA A 132 -7.71 5.85 -0.93
CA ALA A 132 -7.60 7.22 -0.48
C ALA A 132 -7.52 8.16 -1.69
N MET A 133 -8.13 9.31 -1.59
CA MET A 133 -8.01 10.36 -2.60
C MET A 133 -7.28 11.54 -1.98
N TYR A 134 -6.36 12.10 -2.72
CA TYR A 134 -5.64 13.31 -2.33
C TYR A 134 -5.46 14.25 -3.52
N THR A 135 -5.77 15.53 -3.31
CA THR A 135 -5.51 16.59 -4.28
C THR A 135 -4.21 17.30 -3.92
N PHE A 136 -3.23 17.27 -4.82
CA PHE A 136 -1.93 17.90 -4.59
C PHE A 136 -2.04 19.42 -4.72
N GLU A 137 -1.96 20.13 -3.61
CA GLU A 137 -2.11 21.60 -3.58
C GLU A 137 -0.78 22.34 -3.75
N GLN A 138 0.35 21.67 -3.49
CA GLN A 138 1.67 22.26 -3.53
C GLN A 138 2.67 21.36 -4.27
N PRO A 139 3.66 21.95 -4.96
CA PRO A 139 4.75 21.17 -5.51
C PRO A 139 5.66 20.65 -4.40
N GLY A 140 6.23 19.45 -4.58
CA GLY A 140 7.15 18.88 -3.61
C GLY A 140 7.28 17.38 -3.73
N VAL A 141 7.99 16.81 -2.78
CA VAL A 141 8.11 15.35 -2.60
C VAL A 141 7.17 14.96 -1.47
N TYR A 142 6.30 14.02 -1.77
CA TYR A 142 5.41 13.40 -0.81
C TYR A 142 5.87 11.97 -0.57
N ALA A 143 5.72 11.46 0.64
CA ALA A 143 6.01 10.07 0.92
C ALA A 143 4.73 9.34 1.32
N TYR A 144 4.53 8.18 0.72
CA TYR A 144 3.50 7.23 1.10
C TYR A 144 4.20 6.05 1.78
N VAL A 145 4.02 5.89 3.07
CA VAL A 145 4.77 4.96 3.93
C VAL A 145 3.85 4.08 4.75
#